data_242697ba464f34cf41bfd63c859f208c
#
_entry.id   242697ba464f34cf41bfd63c859f208c
#
_cell.length_a   1.000
_cell.length_b   1.000
_cell.length_c   1.000
_cell.angle_alpha   90.00
_cell.angle_beta   90.00
_cell.angle_gamma   90.00
#
_symmetry.space_group_name_H-M   'P 1'
#
loop_
_entity.id
_entity.type
_entity.pdbx_description
1 polymer ?
#
loop_
_entity_poly.entity_id
_entity_poly.type
_entity_poly.pdbx_seq_one_letter_code
_entity_poly.pdbx_strand_id
1 'polypeptide(L)'
;MVPLGEDGRTIIMELFHGPSLSFKDVAMGFLINVLDYLLEKRGEHLSIVLATTGDTGPAAAWASAGKKTIDCWPLYPRGMITEEQERQMTTLNASNVHPIGVDNCPDGADDLDFVVAKLFADHELKDRLNLSSVNSINWCRVMVQSVHYFYGYYRAVENVGDEINFSVPTGAFGNLFGGYLARSMGLPVNKFICANNANHSLHTVFSSGVFAKKDLVRTISTAIDIVVPYNFWRFLYYSIGSDSEKLKALMNKFQASGKVELDEGTLSVIRNGFTSIAISDSETRETVRDIFEKYDGYLLDPHTAVAVAGANALKDTLPKGTKIVCLATAHPAKFPEITRACLDLESELPDQGKHASLESASKVCQHLRLCDLENLEFALVEAMTIHSNVLKN
;
A
#
# COMPACT_ATOMS: atom_id res chain seq x y z
N MET A 1 -17.24 2.20 -9.54
CA MET A 1 -17.02 1.15 -10.55
C MET A 1 -17.15 1.80 -11.92
N VAL A 2 -16.07 1.91 -12.68
CA VAL A 2 -16.02 2.56 -14.00
C VAL A 2 -15.65 1.50 -15.04
N PRO A 3 -16.57 1.15 -15.97
CA PRO A 3 -16.28 0.19 -17.03
C PRO A 3 -15.29 0.80 -18.05
N LEU A 4 -14.35 -0.01 -18.51
CA LEU A 4 -13.45 0.31 -19.61
C LEU A 4 -13.72 -0.62 -20.79
N GLY A 5 -13.73 -0.06 -21.99
CA GLY A 5 -13.99 -0.78 -23.23
C GLY A 5 -15.47 -1.03 -23.51
N GLU A 6 -15.78 -1.22 -24.79
CA GLU A 6 -17.15 -1.47 -25.25
C GLU A 6 -17.68 -2.84 -24.76
N ASP A 7 -16.75 -3.77 -24.50
CA ASP A 7 -17.07 -5.12 -24.02
C ASP A 7 -17.39 -5.17 -22.51
N GLY A 8 -17.17 -4.08 -21.77
CA GLY A 8 -17.39 -3.98 -20.31
C GLY A 8 -16.64 -5.04 -19.49
N ARG A 9 -15.62 -5.68 -20.08
CA ARG A 9 -14.86 -6.76 -19.45
C ARG A 9 -13.89 -6.24 -18.40
N THR A 10 -13.28 -5.08 -18.62
CA THR A 10 -12.38 -4.42 -17.66
C THR A 10 -13.16 -3.35 -16.91
N ILE A 11 -13.06 -3.36 -15.58
CA ILE A 11 -13.78 -2.43 -14.71
C ILE A 11 -12.78 -1.86 -13.71
N ILE A 12 -12.76 -0.54 -13.57
CA ILE A 12 -12.00 0.12 -12.51
C ILE A 12 -12.85 0.19 -11.25
N MET A 13 -12.30 -0.25 -10.13
CA MET A 13 -12.90 -0.07 -8.80
C MET A 13 -12.15 1.02 -8.05
N GLU A 14 -12.75 2.18 -7.96
CA GLU A 14 -12.21 3.33 -7.23
C GLU A 14 -12.30 3.12 -5.72
N LEU A 15 -11.15 3.07 -5.06
CA LEU A 15 -11.01 2.85 -3.62
C LEU A 15 -10.47 4.09 -2.88
N PHE A 16 -10.37 5.23 -3.56
CA PHE A 16 -9.68 6.43 -3.10
C PHE A 16 -10.61 7.57 -2.63
N HIS A 17 -11.86 7.29 -2.32
CA HIS A 17 -12.85 8.30 -1.90
C HIS A 17 -12.80 8.59 -0.38
N GLY A 18 -11.83 8.06 0.34
CA GLY A 18 -11.59 8.36 1.75
C GLY A 18 -10.78 9.65 1.96
N PRO A 19 -10.56 10.06 3.22
CA PRO A 19 -9.94 11.35 3.55
C PRO A 19 -8.48 11.48 3.09
N SER A 20 -7.71 10.40 3.00
CA SER A 20 -6.35 10.43 2.49
C SER A 20 -6.26 10.18 0.99
N LEU A 21 -7.39 10.02 0.32
CA LEU A 21 -7.48 9.77 -1.12
C LEU A 21 -6.71 8.50 -1.55
N SER A 22 -6.73 7.46 -0.70
CA SER A 22 -6.14 6.15 -1.02
C SER A 22 -6.98 4.99 -0.47
N PHE A 23 -6.85 3.80 -1.08
CA PHE A 23 -7.55 2.60 -0.64
C PHE A 23 -7.24 2.21 0.82
N LYS A 24 -6.15 2.72 1.34
CA LYS A 24 -5.68 2.45 2.70
C LYS A 24 -6.65 2.97 3.76
N ASP A 25 -7.45 3.99 3.43
CA ASP A 25 -8.48 4.55 4.30
C ASP A 25 -9.53 3.51 4.73
N VAL A 26 -9.88 2.58 3.84
CA VAL A 26 -10.88 1.54 4.10
C VAL A 26 -10.52 0.70 5.34
N ALA A 27 -9.29 0.19 5.36
CA ALA A 27 -8.83 -0.62 6.48
C ALA A 27 -8.39 0.23 7.67
N MET A 28 -7.76 1.38 7.42
CA MET A 28 -7.20 2.23 8.46
C MET A 28 -8.28 2.85 9.33
N GLY A 29 -9.32 3.38 8.72
CA GLY A 29 -10.45 3.96 9.45
C GLY A 29 -11.13 2.93 10.37
N PHE A 30 -11.34 1.71 9.89
CA PHE A 30 -11.89 0.65 10.73
C PHE A 30 -10.94 0.28 11.88
N LEU A 31 -9.68 -0.03 11.56
CA LEU A 31 -8.69 -0.50 12.54
C LEU A 31 -8.48 0.50 13.67
N ILE A 32 -8.24 1.77 13.34
CA ILE A 32 -7.99 2.82 14.33
C ILE A 32 -9.21 3.06 15.22
N ASN A 33 -10.42 3.09 14.65
CA ASN A 33 -11.64 3.26 15.47
C ASN A 33 -11.87 2.08 16.43
N VAL A 34 -11.60 0.85 15.99
CA VAL A 34 -11.70 -0.33 16.88
C VAL A 34 -10.64 -0.29 17.98
N LEU A 35 -9.40 0.07 17.64
CA LEU A 35 -8.33 0.22 18.63
C LEU A 35 -8.66 1.29 19.66
N ASP A 36 -9.04 2.49 19.23
CA ASP A 36 -9.41 3.60 20.11
C ASP A 36 -10.54 3.18 21.10
N TYR A 37 -11.60 2.55 20.58
CA TYR A 37 -12.70 2.04 21.40
C TYR A 37 -12.24 1.01 22.44
N LEU A 38 -11.36 0.09 22.07
CA LEU A 38 -10.86 -0.94 23.00
C LEU A 38 -9.90 -0.36 24.02
N LEU A 39 -9.04 0.58 23.63
CA LEU A 39 -8.10 1.25 24.51
C LEU A 39 -8.83 2.14 25.54
N GLU A 40 -9.85 2.89 25.09
CA GLU A 40 -10.69 3.70 26.00
C GLU A 40 -11.34 2.82 27.08
N LYS A 41 -11.88 1.65 26.70
CA LYS A 41 -12.45 0.70 27.67
C LYS A 41 -11.46 0.14 28.68
N ARG A 42 -10.17 0.06 28.30
CA ARG A 42 -9.11 -0.48 29.16
C ARG A 42 -8.38 0.61 29.95
N GLY A 43 -8.62 1.88 29.64
CA GLY A 43 -7.83 2.99 30.19
C GLY A 43 -6.37 2.95 29.71
N GLU A 44 -6.13 2.42 28.51
CA GLU A 44 -4.80 2.26 27.91
C GLU A 44 -4.57 3.30 26.82
N HIS A 45 -3.30 3.55 26.50
CA HIS A 45 -2.86 4.45 25.45
C HIS A 45 -1.86 3.74 24.52
N LEU A 46 -1.84 4.08 23.24
CA LEU A 46 -1.01 3.43 22.23
C LEU A 46 -0.23 4.45 21.38
N SER A 47 1.06 4.23 21.21
CA SER A 47 1.90 5.00 20.29
C SER A 47 2.11 4.20 19.00
N ILE A 48 1.52 4.68 17.91
CA ILE A 48 1.62 4.06 16.59
C ILE A 48 2.80 4.67 15.84
N VAL A 49 3.80 3.84 15.52
CA VAL A 49 4.93 4.20 14.66
C VAL A 49 4.80 3.46 13.34
N LEU A 50 4.99 4.16 12.23
CA LEU A 50 4.88 3.57 10.90
C LEU A 50 5.79 4.26 9.89
N ALA A 51 6.43 3.50 9.01
CA ALA A 51 7.09 4.01 7.81
C ALA A 51 6.09 4.09 6.65
N THR A 52 6.30 5.04 5.73
CA THR A 52 5.40 5.22 4.60
C THR A 52 6.11 5.60 3.31
N THR A 53 5.65 5.02 2.20
CA THR A 53 5.96 5.40 0.81
C THR A 53 4.98 6.45 0.26
N GLY A 54 4.30 7.20 1.14
CA GLY A 54 3.45 8.34 0.78
C GLY A 54 1.95 8.17 0.96
N ASP A 55 1.40 6.95 1.07
CA ASP A 55 -0.05 6.76 1.22
C ASP A 55 -0.48 6.23 2.58
N THR A 56 0.34 5.35 3.19
CA THR A 56 0.00 4.76 4.50
C THR A 56 0.05 5.80 5.61
N GLY A 57 1.03 6.69 5.56
CA GLY A 57 1.16 7.79 6.52
C GLY A 57 -0.07 8.69 6.58
N PRO A 58 -0.50 9.28 5.46
CA PRO A 58 -1.73 10.06 5.41
C PRO A 58 -2.96 9.32 5.94
N ALA A 59 -3.17 8.07 5.54
CA ALA A 59 -4.31 7.29 6.01
C ALA A 59 -4.28 7.06 7.52
N ALA A 60 -3.10 6.76 8.09
CA ALA A 60 -2.93 6.59 9.54
C ALA A 60 -3.12 7.92 10.29
N ALA A 61 -2.52 8.99 9.79
CA ALA A 61 -2.63 10.33 10.36
C ALA A 61 -4.09 10.81 10.43
N TRP A 62 -4.82 10.71 9.32
CA TRP A 62 -6.25 11.07 9.26
C TRP A 62 -7.11 10.20 10.17
N ALA A 63 -6.91 8.88 10.18
CA ALA A 63 -7.67 7.99 11.04
C ALA A 63 -7.41 8.21 12.52
N SER A 64 -6.17 8.61 12.90
CA SER A 64 -5.74 8.84 14.27
C SER A 64 -6.05 10.26 14.76
N ALA A 65 -6.22 11.23 13.87
CA ALA A 65 -6.42 12.62 14.23
C ALA A 65 -7.55 12.82 15.24
N GLY A 66 -7.24 13.45 16.38
CA GLY A 66 -8.18 13.74 17.46
C GLY A 66 -8.57 12.53 18.33
N LYS A 67 -7.98 11.36 18.13
CA LYS A 67 -8.14 10.21 19.04
C LYS A 67 -7.46 10.50 20.37
N LYS A 68 -8.10 10.11 21.48
CA LYS A 68 -7.58 10.38 22.84
C LYS A 68 -6.62 9.31 23.34
N THR A 69 -6.72 8.11 22.78
CA THR A 69 -5.97 6.94 23.23
C THR A 69 -4.83 6.55 22.29
N ILE A 70 -4.63 7.30 21.22
CA ILE A 70 -3.67 6.95 20.16
C ILE A 70 -2.86 8.18 19.78
N ASP A 71 -1.53 8.04 19.82
CA ASP A 71 -0.59 8.94 19.13
C ASP A 71 -0.08 8.28 17.85
N CYS A 72 0.07 9.08 16.79
CA CYS A 72 0.51 8.61 15.48
C CYS A 72 1.80 9.30 15.04
N TRP A 73 2.83 8.51 14.75
CA TRP A 73 4.19 8.93 14.39
C TRP A 73 4.52 8.41 12.98
N PRO A 74 4.01 9.04 11.91
CA PRO A 74 4.35 8.65 10.54
C PRO A 74 5.75 9.14 10.18
N LEU A 75 6.59 8.22 9.71
CA LEU A 75 7.93 8.44 9.21
C LEU A 75 7.93 8.37 7.68
N TYR A 76 8.51 9.34 7.00
CA TYR A 76 8.58 9.34 5.54
C TYR A 76 9.93 9.82 5.01
N PRO A 77 10.44 9.23 3.91
CA PRO A 77 11.69 9.66 3.29
C PRO A 77 11.45 10.96 2.51
N ARG A 78 12.10 12.04 2.91
CA ARG A 78 11.95 13.35 2.27
C ARG A 78 12.40 13.30 0.81
N GLY A 79 11.63 13.99 -0.05
CA GLY A 79 11.90 14.06 -1.48
C GLY A 79 11.62 12.76 -2.25
N MET A 80 11.07 11.72 -1.58
CA MET A 80 10.69 10.46 -2.22
C MET A 80 9.17 10.22 -2.25
N ILE A 81 8.41 11.12 -1.65
CA ILE A 81 6.94 11.19 -1.75
C ILE A 81 6.54 12.52 -2.38
N THR A 82 5.31 12.64 -2.88
CA THR A 82 4.84 13.91 -3.45
C THR A 82 4.56 14.94 -2.36
N GLU A 83 4.56 16.23 -2.72
CA GLU A 83 4.23 17.30 -1.79
C GLU A 83 2.79 17.15 -1.27
N GLU A 84 1.89 16.70 -2.10
CA GLU A 84 0.50 16.41 -1.74
C GLU A 84 0.40 15.32 -0.67
N GLN A 85 1.19 14.26 -0.81
CA GLN A 85 1.27 13.18 0.20
C GLN A 85 1.86 13.66 1.53
N GLU A 86 2.94 14.46 1.47
CA GLU A 86 3.56 15.06 2.65
C GLU A 86 2.57 15.99 3.37
N ARG A 87 1.93 16.90 2.64
CA ARG A 87 0.97 17.86 3.19
C ARG A 87 -0.23 17.20 3.82
N GLN A 88 -0.70 16.06 3.32
CA GLN A 88 -1.79 15.32 3.94
C GLN A 88 -1.47 14.84 5.38
N MET A 89 -0.20 14.72 5.76
CA MET A 89 0.22 14.42 7.14
C MET A 89 0.55 15.68 7.93
N THR A 90 1.28 16.61 7.30
CA THR A 90 1.94 17.72 7.97
C THR A 90 1.03 18.95 8.17
N THR A 91 -0.12 19.01 7.51
CA THR A 91 -1.09 20.10 7.67
C THR A 91 -2.30 19.73 8.54
N LEU A 92 -2.33 18.52 9.11
CA LEU A 92 -3.36 18.15 10.06
C LEU A 92 -3.21 18.92 11.37
N ASN A 93 -4.27 19.62 11.77
CA ASN A 93 -4.31 20.31 13.07
C ASN A 93 -4.76 19.31 14.16
N ALA A 94 -3.87 18.37 14.51
CA ALA A 94 -4.15 17.33 15.49
C ALA A 94 -2.93 17.15 16.40
N SER A 95 -3.09 17.38 17.70
CA SER A 95 -2.00 17.34 18.69
C SER A 95 -1.40 15.94 18.92
N ASN A 96 -2.11 14.92 18.47
CA ASN A 96 -1.71 13.51 18.58
C ASN A 96 -1.14 12.92 17.27
N VAL A 97 -0.84 13.76 16.27
CA VAL A 97 -0.21 13.34 15.00
C VAL A 97 1.12 14.06 14.85
N HIS A 98 2.20 13.28 14.75
CA HIS A 98 3.59 13.76 14.82
C HIS A 98 4.40 13.30 13.59
N PRO A 99 4.21 13.89 12.41
CA PRO A 99 4.94 13.49 11.21
C PRO A 99 6.42 13.84 11.30
N ILE A 100 7.28 12.90 10.87
CA ILE A 100 8.72 13.05 10.84
C ILE A 100 9.23 12.82 9.43
N GLY A 101 9.79 13.87 8.84
CA GLY A 101 10.49 13.80 7.55
C GLY A 101 11.95 13.40 7.77
N VAL A 102 12.39 12.37 7.10
CA VAL A 102 13.72 11.78 7.28
C VAL A 102 14.56 11.98 6.03
N ASP A 103 15.73 12.59 6.22
CA ASP A 103 16.72 12.80 5.18
C ASP A 103 17.69 11.61 5.09
N ASN A 104 18.37 11.49 3.95
CA ASN A 104 19.41 10.48 3.71
C ASN A 104 18.94 9.04 3.81
N CYS A 105 17.79 8.72 3.18
CA CYS A 105 17.24 7.38 3.06
C CYS A 105 17.55 6.78 1.67
N PRO A 106 18.69 6.10 1.46
CA PRO A 106 19.05 5.54 0.15
C PRO A 106 18.08 4.46 -0.34
N ASP A 107 17.59 3.60 0.56
CA ASP A 107 16.59 2.57 0.28
C ASP A 107 15.15 3.04 0.57
N GLY A 108 14.94 4.35 0.71
CA GLY A 108 13.61 4.94 0.89
C GLY A 108 12.93 4.54 2.19
N ALA A 109 11.69 4.03 2.08
CA ALA A 109 10.92 3.62 3.26
C ALA A 109 11.42 2.31 3.88
N ASP A 110 12.19 1.49 3.16
CA ASP A 110 12.77 0.26 3.71
C ASP A 110 13.80 0.57 4.80
N ASP A 111 14.53 1.70 4.69
CA ASP A 111 15.41 2.19 5.76
C ASP A 111 14.64 2.55 7.03
N LEU A 112 13.47 3.18 6.86
CA LEU A 112 12.60 3.55 7.97
C LEU A 112 11.97 2.33 8.62
N ASP A 113 11.54 1.35 7.82
CA ASP A 113 11.02 0.08 8.32
C ASP A 113 12.07 -0.68 9.13
N PHE A 114 13.36 -0.57 8.76
CA PHE A 114 14.46 -1.15 9.54
C PHE A 114 14.58 -0.51 10.93
N VAL A 115 14.48 0.83 11.03
CA VAL A 115 14.50 1.52 12.33
C VAL A 115 13.27 1.13 13.16
N VAL A 116 12.08 1.10 12.54
CA VAL A 116 10.85 0.63 13.21
C VAL A 116 11.03 -0.79 13.73
N ALA A 117 11.59 -1.70 12.94
CA ALA A 117 11.84 -3.08 13.36
C ALA A 117 12.77 -3.18 14.57
N LYS A 118 13.82 -2.34 14.66
CA LYS A 118 14.70 -2.26 15.83
C LYS A 118 13.94 -1.83 17.09
N LEU A 119 13.10 -0.78 16.99
CA LEU A 119 12.29 -0.32 18.12
C LEU A 119 11.35 -1.42 18.63
N PHE A 120 10.78 -2.22 17.74
CA PHE A 120 9.91 -3.35 18.10
C PHE A 120 10.67 -4.57 18.64
N ALA A 121 11.95 -4.73 18.33
CA ALA A 121 12.81 -5.78 18.87
C ALA A 121 13.24 -5.49 20.31
N ASP A 122 13.28 -4.24 20.73
CA ASP A 122 13.49 -3.85 22.12
C ASP A 122 12.16 -3.94 22.89
N HIS A 123 11.96 -5.05 23.58
CA HIS A 123 10.73 -5.34 24.29
C HIS A 123 10.50 -4.37 25.47
N GLU A 124 11.55 -3.93 26.16
CA GLU A 124 11.45 -2.98 27.27
C GLU A 124 10.98 -1.61 26.78
N LEU A 125 11.59 -1.12 25.69
CA LEU A 125 11.18 0.10 25.03
C LEU A 125 9.75 0.04 24.49
N LYS A 126 9.42 -1.06 23.83
CA LYS A 126 8.08 -1.31 23.29
C LYS A 126 7.01 -1.25 24.36
N ASP A 127 7.23 -1.93 25.51
CA ASP A 127 6.28 -1.95 26.60
C ASP A 127 6.20 -0.59 27.31
N ARG A 128 7.33 0.09 27.51
CA ARG A 128 7.39 1.41 28.15
C ARG A 128 6.63 2.48 27.37
N LEU A 129 6.72 2.47 26.03
CA LEU A 129 6.09 3.45 25.14
C LEU A 129 4.77 2.95 24.54
N ASN A 130 4.32 1.75 24.90
CA ASN A 130 3.14 1.09 24.32
C ASN A 130 3.16 1.15 22.77
N LEU A 131 4.27 0.69 22.16
CA LEU A 131 4.46 0.76 20.72
C LEU A 131 3.58 -0.20 19.96
N SER A 132 2.97 0.29 18.90
CA SER A 132 2.26 -0.50 17.89
C SER A 132 2.53 0.04 16.49
N SER A 133 2.18 -0.73 15.49
CA SER A 133 2.25 -0.30 14.09
C SER A 133 0.97 -0.67 13.35
N VAL A 134 0.59 0.23 12.44
CA VAL A 134 -0.53 0.02 11.52
C VAL A 134 -0.06 -0.12 10.06
N ASN A 135 1.22 -0.37 9.83
CA ASN A 135 1.71 -0.87 8.55
C ASN A 135 1.02 -2.20 8.22
N SER A 136 1.08 -2.65 6.98
CA SER A 136 0.47 -3.92 6.57
C SER A 136 1.13 -5.16 7.21
N ILE A 137 2.16 -4.96 8.03
CA ILE A 137 2.65 -5.97 9.00
C ILE A 137 1.57 -6.28 10.05
N ASN A 138 0.68 -5.36 10.37
CA ASN A 138 -0.47 -5.62 11.23
C ASN A 138 -1.49 -6.48 10.46
N TRP A 139 -1.72 -7.70 10.96
CA TRP A 139 -2.59 -8.68 10.29
C TRP A 139 -4.03 -8.20 10.16
N CYS A 140 -4.55 -7.52 11.19
CA CYS A 140 -5.91 -7.00 11.20
C CYS A 140 -6.15 -6.02 10.05
N ARG A 141 -5.15 -5.19 9.73
CA ARG A 141 -5.21 -4.27 8.59
C ARG A 141 -5.37 -5.01 7.26
N VAL A 142 -4.63 -6.09 7.06
CA VAL A 142 -4.70 -6.89 5.83
C VAL A 142 -6.01 -7.66 5.77
N MET A 143 -6.47 -8.19 6.90
CA MET A 143 -7.76 -8.88 7.01
C MET A 143 -8.92 -7.96 6.57
N VAL A 144 -8.95 -6.72 7.06
CA VAL A 144 -10.00 -5.76 6.70
C VAL A 144 -9.97 -5.39 5.20
N GLN A 145 -8.83 -5.44 4.55
CA GLN A 145 -8.73 -5.24 3.11
C GLN A 145 -9.47 -6.32 2.30
N SER A 146 -9.80 -7.47 2.87
CA SER A 146 -10.63 -8.46 2.18
C SER A 146 -12.02 -7.91 1.83
N VAL A 147 -12.54 -6.97 2.60
CA VAL A 147 -13.90 -6.42 2.46
C VAL A 147 -14.12 -5.78 1.10
N HIS A 148 -13.16 -5.03 0.57
CA HIS A 148 -13.35 -4.39 -0.73
C HIS A 148 -13.36 -5.38 -1.90
N TYR A 149 -12.77 -6.59 -1.75
CA TYR A 149 -12.89 -7.64 -2.75
C TYR A 149 -14.31 -8.22 -2.82
N PHE A 150 -14.96 -8.45 -1.67
CA PHE A 150 -16.37 -8.82 -1.64
C PHE A 150 -17.24 -7.72 -2.24
N TYR A 151 -17.01 -6.46 -1.87
CA TYR A 151 -17.74 -5.34 -2.46
C TYR A 151 -17.56 -5.27 -3.98
N GLY A 152 -16.32 -5.34 -4.46
CA GLY A 152 -16.01 -5.33 -5.90
C GLY A 152 -16.65 -6.49 -6.64
N TYR A 153 -16.62 -7.69 -6.06
CA TYR A 153 -17.25 -8.88 -6.61
C TYR A 153 -18.75 -8.67 -6.83
N TYR A 154 -19.50 -8.34 -5.77
CA TYR A 154 -20.95 -8.16 -5.86
C TYR A 154 -21.39 -6.99 -6.76
N ARG A 155 -20.50 -6.05 -7.03
CA ARG A 155 -20.76 -4.95 -7.98
C ARG A 155 -20.38 -5.28 -9.42
N ALA A 156 -19.56 -6.29 -9.62
CA ALA A 156 -19.08 -6.68 -10.94
C ALA A 156 -19.86 -7.84 -11.57
N VAL A 157 -20.31 -8.82 -10.78
CA VAL A 157 -21.01 -10.00 -11.30
C VAL A 157 -22.50 -9.76 -11.49
N GLU A 158 -23.09 -10.49 -12.42
CA GLU A 158 -24.55 -10.53 -12.60
C GLU A 158 -25.19 -11.58 -11.70
N ASN A 159 -24.53 -12.74 -11.57
CA ASN A 159 -25.00 -13.82 -10.71
C ASN A 159 -23.93 -14.16 -9.65
N VAL A 160 -24.39 -14.42 -8.43
CA VAL A 160 -23.50 -14.94 -7.38
C VAL A 160 -23.03 -16.33 -7.76
N GLY A 161 -21.72 -16.52 -7.78
CA GLY A 161 -21.07 -17.75 -8.24
C GLY A 161 -20.30 -17.57 -9.56
N ASP A 162 -20.56 -16.51 -10.32
CA ASP A 162 -19.77 -16.18 -11.50
C ASP A 162 -18.33 -15.85 -11.09
N GLU A 163 -17.35 -16.41 -11.81
CA GLU A 163 -15.95 -16.13 -11.53
C GLU A 163 -15.50 -14.80 -12.13
N ILE A 164 -14.69 -14.06 -11.39
CA ILE A 164 -14.04 -12.83 -11.86
C ILE A 164 -12.53 -12.85 -11.62
N ASN A 165 -11.84 -11.88 -12.17
CA ASN A 165 -10.42 -11.66 -11.96
C ASN A 165 -10.21 -10.28 -11.31
N PHE A 166 -9.14 -10.15 -10.54
CA PHE A 166 -8.71 -8.84 -10.01
C PHE A 166 -7.31 -8.52 -10.51
N SER A 167 -7.11 -7.29 -11.00
CA SER A 167 -5.79 -6.75 -11.26
C SER A 167 -5.41 -5.77 -10.15
N VAL A 168 -4.30 -6.05 -9.47
CA VAL A 168 -3.92 -5.36 -8.24
C VAL A 168 -2.51 -4.78 -8.38
N PRO A 169 -2.35 -3.45 -8.29
CA PRO A 169 -1.01 -2.84 -8.25
C PRO A 169 -0.35 -3.23 -6.93
N THR A 170 0.82 -3.85 -7.02
CA THR A 170 1.36 -4.60 -5.90
C THR A 170 2.82 -4.25 -5.59
N GLY A 171 3.06 -3.66 -4.40
CA GLY A 171 4.37 -3.52 -3.77
C GLY A 171 4.51 -4.49 -2.59
N ALA A 172 4.13 -4.08 -1.37
CA ALA A 172 4.25 -4.87 -0.13
C ALA A 172 3.35 -6.14 -0.04
N PHE A 173 2.59 -6.44 -1.07
CA PHE A 173 1.66 -7.59 -1.16
C PHE A 173 0.46 -7.56 -0.20
N GLY A 174 0.27 -6.48 0.57
CA GLY A 174 -0.79 -6.41 1.58
C GLY A 174 -2.20 -6.45 1.00
N ASN A 175 -2.48 -5.62 -0.01
CA ASN A 175 -3.76 -5.57 -0.70
C ASN A 175 -4.07 -6.93 -1.37
N LEU A 176 -3.13 -7.43 -2.15
CA LEU A 176 -3.28 -8.71 -2.85
C LEU A 176 -3.50 -9.89 -1.89
N PHE A 177 -2.83 -9.87 -0.71
CA PHE A 177 -3.08 -10.86 0.33
C PHE A 177 -4.49 -10.75 0.93
N GLY A 178 -5.05 -9.54 1.04
CA GLY A 178 -6.46 -9.34 1.37
C GLY A 178 -7.40 -10.03 0.37
N GLY A 179 -7.08 -9.95 -0.91
CA GLY A 179 -7.79 -10.70 -1.97
C GLY A 179 -7.67 -12.21 -1.82
N TYR A 180 -6.45 -12.70 -1.52
CA TYR A 180 -6.24 -14.11 -1.22
C TYR A 180 -7.10 -14.60 -0.03
N LEU A 181 -7.19 -13.80 1.03
CA LEU A 181 -8.06 -14.13 2.17
C LEU A 181 -9.54 -14.17 1.75
N ALA A 182 -10.01 -13.23 0.93
CA ALA A 182 -11.37 -13.22 0.41
C ALA A 182 -11.67 -14.50 -0.41
N ARG A 183 -10.74 -14.90 -1.30
CA ARG A 183 -10.84 -16.17 -2.05
C ARG A 183 -10.86 -17.38 -1.11
N SER A 184 -10.02 -17.38 -0.08
CA SER A 184 -9.96 -18.46 0.92
C SER A 184 -11.27 -18.57 1.74
N MET A 185 -12.01 -17.45 1.88
CA MET A 185 -13.35 -17.43 2.47
C MET A 185 -14.48 -17.83 1.50
N GLY A 186 -14.15 -18.19 0.26
CA GLY A 186 -15.10 -18.68 -0.74
C GLY A 186 -15.51 -17.67 -1.80
N LEU A 187 -14.86 -16.48 -1.89
CA LEU A 187 -15.13 -15.55 -2.97
C LEU A 187 -14.71 -16.15 -4.31
N PRO A 188 -15.61 -16.21 -5.34
CA PRO A 188 -15.31 -16.84 -6.64
C PRO A 188 -14.34 -15.97 -7.47
N VAL A 189 -13.06 -16.10 -7.18
CA VAL A 189 -11.99 -15.43 -7.93
C VAL A 189 -11.21 -16.46 -8.72
N ASN A 190 -11.23 -16.34 -10.04
CA ASN A 190 -10.44 -17.20 -10.92
C ASN A 190 -8.94 -16.89 -10.79
N LYS A 191 -8.54 -15.63 -11.06
CA LYS A 191 -7.14 -15.19 -10.97
C LYS A 191 -7.00 -13.81 -10.34
N PHE A 192 -5.92 -13.66 -9.60
CA PHE A 192 -5.35 -12.37 -9.27
C PHE A 192 -4.18 -12.06 -10.21
N ILE A 193 -4.18 -10.90 -10.83
CA ILE A 193 -3.06 -10.34 -11.57
C ILE A 193 -2.23 -9.50 -10.59
N CYS A 194 -1.06 -10.01 -10.22
CA CYS A 194 -0.07 -9.27 -9.45
C CYS A 194 0.68 -8.34 -10.40
N ALA A 195 0.23 -7.09 -10.51
CA ALA A 195 0.84 -6.09 -11.37
C ALA A 195 1.92 -5.32 -10.59
N ASN A 196 3.17 -5.50 -10.98
CA ASN A 196 4.34 -4.83 -10.39
C ASN A 196 4.80 -3.68 -11.29
N ASN A 197 5.48 -2.70 -10.71
CA ASN A 197 6.31 -1.75 -11.46
C ASN A 197 7.73 -2.33 -11.71
N ALA A 198 8.72 -1.50 -11.97
CA ALA A 198 10.11 -1.95 -12.17
C ALA A 198 10.68 -2.69 -10.95
N ASN A 199 10.12 -2.50 -9.74
CA ASN A 199 10.44 -3.29 -8.56
C ASN A 199 9.64 -4.61 -8.55
N HIS A 200 10.01 -5.53 -9.44
CA HIS A 200 9.24 -6.71 -9.80
C HIS A 200 9.73 -8.03 -9.16
N SER A 201 10.15 -8.00 -7.90
CA SER A 201 10.57 -9.22 -7.18
C SER A 201 9.47 -10.29 -7.12
N LEU A 202 8.20 -9.86 -6.98
CA LEU A 202 7.03 -10.76 -6.99
C LEU A 202 6.82 -11.39 -8.38
N HIS A 203 6.90 -10.62 -9.45
CA HIS A 203 6.82 -11.18 -10.80
C HIS A 203 7.95 -12.19 -11.04
N THR A 204 9.16 -11.90 -10.58
CA THR A 204 10.29 -12.82 -10.71
C THR A 204 10.02 -14.13 -9.98
N VAL A 205 9.52 -14.11 -8.73
CA VAL A 205 9.25 -15.35 -8.00
C VAL A 205 8.09 -16.15 -8.60
N PHE A 206 7.04 -15.49 -9.09
CA PHE A 206 5.90 -16.19 -9.70
C PHE A 206 6.26 -16.83 -11.05
N SER A 207 7.14 -16.19 -11.81
CA SER A 207 7.59 -16.71 -13.12
C SER A 207 8.68 -17.76 -13.01
N SER A 208 9.71 -17.53 -12.19
CA SER A 208 10.92 -18.36 -12.13
C SER A 208 11.11 -19.14 -10.83
N GLY A 209 10.30 -18.90 -9.81
CA GLY A 209 10.50 -19.48 -8.47
C GLY A 209 11.57 -18.80 -7.62
N VAL A 210 12.26 -17.80 -8.17
CA VAL A 210 13.36 -17.12 -7.49
C VAL A 210 12.86 -15.87 -6.79
N PHE A 211 12.88 -15.86 -5.47
CA PHE A 211 12.67 -14.65 -4.67
C PHE A 211 14.02 -14.10 -4.23
N ALA A 212 14.37 -12.90 -4.69
CA ALA A 212 15.66 -12.28 -4.42
C ALA A 212 15.51 -10.78 -4.12
N LYS A 213 16.29 -10.29 -3.13
CA LYS A 213 16.46 -8.85 -2.93
C LYS A 213 17.22 -8.27 -4.12
N LYS A 214 16.75 -7.13 -4.63
CA LYS A 214 17.37 -6.35 -5.71
C LYS A 214 17.56 -4.91 -5.22
N ASP A 215 18.26 -4.11 -6.00
CA ASP A 215 18.35 -2.68 -5.75
C ASP A 215 17.01 -2.01 -6.01
N LEU A 216 16.70 -0.97 -5.25
CA LEU A 216 15.48 -0.17 -5.42
C LEU A 216 15.56 0.64 -6.73
N VAL A 217 14.51 0.53 -7.54
CA VAL A 217 14.30 1.36 -8.71
C VAL A 217 13.24 2.41 -8.39
N ARG A 218 13.58 3.69 -8.45
CA ARG A 218 12.60 4.76 -8.29
C ARG A 218 11.72 4.84 -9.52
N THR A 219 10.41 4.78 -9.33
CA THR A 219 9.41 4.79 -10.39
C THR A 219 8.39 5.91 -10.19
N ILE A 220 7.54 6.12 -11.20
CA ILE A 220 6.43 7.07 -11.09
C ILE A 220 5.29 6.54 -10.22
N SER A 221 5.24 5.24 -9.92
CA SER A 221 4.27 4.60 -9.03
C SER A 221 4.88 4.35 -7.63
N THR A 222 5.29 5.42 -6.97
CA THR A 222 6.17 5.43 -5.78
C THR A 222 5.65 4.59 -4.61
N ALA A 223 4.34 4.51 -4.40
CA ALA A 223 3.77 3.78 -3.26
C ALA A 223 3.89 2.24 -3.37
N ILE A 224 4.33 1.73 -4.53
CA ILE A 224 4.66 0.33 -4.74
C ILE A 224 6.15 0.10 -5.06
N ASP A 225 7.02 1.10 -4.83
CA ASP A 225 8.48 0.96 -4.85
C ASP A 225 8.93 0.20 -3.61
N ILE A 226 8.82 -1.12 -3.67
CA ILE A 226 9.13 -2.04 -2.57
C ILE A 226 10.06 -3.14 -3.08
N VAL A 227 11.20 -3.29 -2.42
CA VAL A 227 12.20 -4.31 -2.76
C VAL A 227 11.85 -5.67 -2.16
N VAL A 228 11.45 -5.68 -0.88
CA VAL A 228 11.11 -6.90 -0.14
C VAL A 228 9.64 -6.85 0.30
N PRO A 229 8.72 -7.44 -0.45
CA PRO A 229 7.29 -7.47 -0.12
C PRO A 229 7.02 -8.40 1.08
N TYR A 230 7.08 -7.88 2.29
CA TYR A 230 7.03 -8.68 3.52
C TYR A 230 5.71 -9.45 3.73
N ASN A 231 4.59 -9.03 3.14
CA ASN A 231 3.36 -9.81 3.19
C ASN A 231 3.39 -11.04 2.29
N PHE A 232 4.36 -11.14 1.38
CA PHE A 232 4.59 -12.34 0.59
C PHE A 232 4.94 -13.55 1.47
N TRP A 233 5.68 -13.35 2.57
CA TRP A 233 5.97 -14.42 3.52
C TRP A 233 4.72 -15.01 4.18
N ARG A 234 3.71 -14.16 4.45
CA ARG A 234 2.41 -14.62 4.95
C ARG A 234 1.67 -15.46 3.93
N PHE A 235 1.64 -14.99 2.70
CA PHE A 235 1.04 -15.72 1.58
C PHE A 235 1.77 -17.06 1.36
N LEU A 236 3.09 -17.05 1.39
CA LEU A 236 3.91 -18.25 1.23
C LEU A 236 3.63 -19.27 2.34
N TYR A 237 3.44 -18.82 3.59
CA TYR A 237 3.05 -19.70 4.70
C TYR A 237 1.82 -20.55 4.34
N TYR A 238 0.76 -19.92 3.86
CA TYR A 238 -0.45 -20.64 3.45
C TYR A 238 -0.22 -21.48 2.19
N SER A 239 0.58 -21.01 1.26
CA SER A 239 0.86 -21.72 -0.01
C SER A 239 1.67 -23.01 0.19
N ILE A 240 2.44 -23.11 1.29
CA ILE A 240 3.20 -24.31 1.68
C ILE A 240 2.47 -25.18 2.71
N GLY A 241 1.16 -25.04 2.84
CA GLY A 241 0.34 -25.85 3.74
C GLY A 241 0.43 -25.45 5.22
N SER A 242 0.77 -24.19 5.52
CA SER A 242 0.95 -23.67 6.89
C SER A 242 2.07 -24.33 7.67
N ASP A 243 3.10 -24.78 6.98
CA ASP A 243 4.31 -25.37 7.56
C ASP A 243 5.26 -24.27 8.06
N SER A 244 5.27 -24.04 9.38
CA SER A 244 6.09 -23.01 10.03
C SER A 244 7.58 -23.29 9.96
N GLU A 245 8.00 -24.56 10.01
CA GLU A 245 9.41 -24.93 9.97
C GLU A 245 9.97 -24.76 8.55
N LYS A 246 9.19 -25.15 7.53
CA LYS A 246 9.55 -24.92 6.14
C LYS A 246 9.65 -23.41 5.86
N LEU A 247 8.67 -22.60 6.32
CA LEU A 247 8.72 -21.15 6.15
C LEU A 247 9.96 -20.54 6.82
N LYS A 248 10.23 -20.92 8.08
CA LYS A 248 11.39 -20.44 8.83
C LYS A 248 12.70 -20.76 8.12
N ALA A 249 12.83 -21.96 7.56
CA ALA A 249 14.01 -22.34 6.77
C ALA A 249 14.19 -21.47 5.52
N LEU A 250 13.09 -21.17 4.80
CA LEU A 250 13.11 -20.28 3.63
C LEU A 250 13.49 -18.85 4.02
N MET A 251 12.91 -18.31 5.10
CA MET A 251 13.23 -16.96 5.59
C MET A 251 14.69 -16.85 6.05
N ASN A 252 15.20 -17.83 6.79
CA ASN A 252 16.60 -17.85 7.22
C ASN A 252 17.56 -17.89 6.02
N LYS A 253 17.24 -18.70 5.00
CA LYS A 253 18.02 -18.73 3.75
C LYS A 253 18.01 -17.38 3.05
N PHE A 254 16.83 -16.72 2.97
CA PHE A 254 16.71 -15.39 2.38
C PHE A 254 17.51 -14.34 3.18
N GLN A 255 17.43 -14.36 4.51
CA GLN A 255 18.20 -13.45 5.37
C GLN A 255 19.72 -13.62 5.20
N ALA A 256 20.18 -14.86 5.06
CA ALA A 256 21.62 -15.16 4.92
C ALA A 256 22.18 -14.81 3.53
N SER A 257 21.40 -14.92 2.47
CA SER A 257 21.89 -14.82 1.08
C SER A 257 21.20 -13.79 0.22
N GLY A 258 20.15 -13.12 0.73
CA GLY A 258 19.29 -12.23 -0.05
C GLY A 258 18.45 -12.95 -1.12
N LYS A 259 18.47 -14.30 -1.16
CA LYS A 259 17.81 -15.09 -2.21
C LYS A 259 17.27 -16.42 -1.67
N VAL A 260 16.10 -16.82 -2.19
CA VAL A 260 15.53 -18.14 -1.97
C VAL A 260 14.86 -18.64 -3.25
N GLU A 261 14.88 -19.96 -3.45
CA GLU A 261 14.18 -20.62 -4.56
C GLU A 261 13.05 -21.48 -4.01
N LEU A 262 11.89 -21.37 -4.60
CA LEU A 262 10.71 -22.16 -4.27
C LEU A 262 10.68 -23.42 -5.12
N ASP A 263 10.22 -24.51 -4.52
CA ASP A 263 10.01 -25.77 -5.25
C ASP A 263 8.80 -25.66 -6.20
N GLU A 264 8.78 -26.51 -7.23
CA GLU A 264 7.74 -26.50 -8.26
C GLU A 264 6.34 -26.81 -7.71
N GLY A 265 6.25 -27.62 -6.65
CA GLY A 265 4.99 -27.90 -5.96
C GLY A 265 4.38 -26.61 -5.36
N THR A 266 5.18 -25.83 -4.66
CA THR A 266 4.78 -24.52 -4.12
C THR A 266 4.41 -23.55 -5.24
N LEU A 267 5.17 -23.50 -6.33
CA LEU A 267 4.87 -22.64 -7.48
C LEU A 267 3.58 -23.02 -8.19
N SER A 268 3.28 -24.31 -8.30
CA SER A 268 2.02 -24.78 -8.87
C SER A 268 0.81 -24.30 -8.06
N VAL A 269 0.90 -24.34 -6.71
CA VAL A 269 -0.15 -23.82 -5.82
C VAL A 269 -0.34 -22.31 -6.03
N ILE A 270 0.76 -21.55 -6.09
CA ILE A 270 0.72 -20.10 -6.33
C ILE A 270 0.10 -19.81 -7.70
N ARG A 271 0.61 -20.41 -8.76
CA ARG A 271 0.15 -20.19 -10.14
C ARG A 271 -1.28 -20.60 -10.40
N ASN A 272 -1.86 -21.47 -9.57
CA ASN A 272 -3.28 -21.82 -9.68
C ASN A 272 -4.21 -20.61 -9.44
N GLY A 273 -3.88 -19.71 -8.52
CA GLY A 273 -4.70 -18.53 -8.18
C GLY A 273 -4.15 -17.20 -8.66
N PHE A 274 -2.90 -17.17 -9.10
CA PHE A 274 -2.21 -15.93 -9.42
C PHE A 274 -1.52 -15.98 -10.78
N THR A 275 -1.50 -14.84 -11.44
CA THR A 275 -0.59 -14.51 -12.53
C THR A 275 0.10 -13.21 -12.21
N SER A 276 1.19 -12.89 -12.89
CA SER A 276 1.96 -11.67 -12.59
C SER A 276 2.56 -11.05 -13.83
N ILE A 277 2.80 -9.75 -13.75
CA ILE A 277 3.43 -8.97 -14.81
C ILE A 277 4.24 -7.83 -14.20
N ALA A 278 5.31 -7.44 -14.89
CA ALA A 278 6.06 -6.22 -14.60
C ALA A 278 5.74 -5.18 -15.66
N ILE A 279 5.40 -3.98 -15.23
CA ILE A 279 5.03 -2.84 -16.08
C ILE A 279 6.08 -1.75 -15.90
N SER A 280 6.65 -1.27 -16.98
CA SER A 280 7.62 -0.18 -17.00
C SER A 280 6.94 1.18 -16.80
N ASP A 281 7.73 2.20 -16.46
CA ASP A 281 7.25 3.58 -16.39
C ASP A 281 6.73 4.08 -17.75
N SER A 282 7.32 3.61 -18.87
CA SER A 282 6.84 3.94 -20.21
C SER A 282 5.43 3.40 -20.45
N GLU A 283 5.21 2.11 -20.17
CA GLU A 283 3.89 1.47 -20.30
C GLU A 283 2.87 2.10 -19.34
N THR A 284 3.31 2.49 -18.15
CA THR A 284 2.45 3.20 -17.17
C THR A 284 2.01 4.55 -17.72
N ARG A 285 2.93 5.37 -18.28
CA ARG A 285 2.62 6.67 -18.90
C ARG A 285 1.69 6.53 -20.11
N GLU A 286 1.98 5.59 -20.98
CA GLU A 286 1.15 5.27 -22.13
C GLU A 286 -0.27 4.88 -21.71
N THR A 287 -0.40 4.06 -20.66
CA THR A 287 -1.70 3.65 -20.13
C THR A 287 -2.49 4.84 -19.57
N VAL A 288 -1.85 5.76 -18.81
CA VAL A 288 -2.51 6.98 -18.35
C VAL A 288 -3.03 7.80 -19.52
N ARG A 289 -2.19 8.04 -20.54
CA ARG A 289 -2.55 8.82 -21.73
C ARG A 289 -3.68 8.16 -22.52
N ASP A 290 -3.55 6.89 -22.80
CA ASP A 290 -4.52 6.10 -23.57
C ASP A 290 -5.91 6.11 -22.92
N ILE A 291 -5.96 5.93 -21.62
CA ILE A 291 -7.24 5.95 -20.88
C ILE A 291 -7.84 7.36 -20.88
N PHE A 292 -7.02 8.38 -20.66
CA PHE A 292 -7.48 9.77 -20.67
C PHE A 292 -8.06 10.15 -22.05
N GLU A 293 -7.40 9.78 -23.15
CA GLU A 293 -7.85 10.11 -24.50
C GLU A 293 -9.08 9.30 -24.92
N LYS A 294 -9.17 8.01 -24.54
CA LYS A 294 -10.24 7.11 -25.00
C LYS A 294 -11.51 7.16 -24.17
N TYR A 295 -11.44 7.63 -22.91
CA TYR A 295 -12.56 7.55 -21.96
C TYR A 295 -12.91 8.93 -21.37
N ASP A 296 -13.21 9.89 -22.24
CA ASP A 296 -13.72 11.22 -21.91
C ASP A 296 -12.96 11.92 -20.76
N GLY A 297 -11.62 11.88 -20.85
CA GLY A 297 -10.76 12.52 -19.86
C GLY A 297 -10.66 11.77 -18.53
N TYR A 298 -11.05 10.48 -18.46
CA TYR A 298 -10.89 9.70 -17.23
C TYR A 298 -9.41 9.55 -16.87
N LEU A 299 -9.02 10.06 -15.72
CA LEU A 299 -7.64 10.15 -15.31
C LEU A 299 -7.27 9.03 -14.32
N LEU A 300 -6.21 8.29 -14.61
CA LEU A 300 -5.62 7.30 -13.71
C LEU A 300 -4.47 7.90 -12.91
N ASP A 301 -4.35 7.50 -11.64
CA ASP A 301 -3.08 7.61 -10.93
C ASP A 301 -2.09 6.55 -11.45
N PRO A 302 -0.76 6.75 -11.25
CA PRO A 302 0.24 5.85 -11.81
C PRO A 302 0.15 4.41 -11.30
N HIS A 303 -0.32 4.18 -10.08
CA HIS A 303 -0.49 2.82 -9.54
C HIS A 303 -1.67 2.11 -10.20
N THR A 304 -2.79 2.79 -10.34
CA THR A 304 -3.96 2.27 -11.08
C THR A 304 -3.59 1.96 -12.52
N ALA A 305 -2.76 2.81 -13.15
CA ALA A 305 -2.28 2.56 -14.51
C ALA A 305 -1.46 1.26 -14.62
N VAL A 306 -0.62 0.94 -13.63
CA VAL A 306 0.08 -0.36 -13.56
C VAL A 306 -0.92 -1.52 -13.54
N ALA A 307 -2.01 -1.42 -12.76
CA ALA A 307 -3.02 -2.47 -12.71
C ALA A 307 -3.80 -2.60 -14.03
N VAL A 308 -4.15 -1.49 -14.67
CA VAL A 308 -4.87 -1.48 -15.95
C VAL A 308 -3.98 -2.00 -17.08
N ALA A 309 -2.72 -1.59 -17.15
CA ALA A 309 -1.74 -2.12 -18.08
C ALA A 309 -1.59 -3.64 -17.94
N GLY A 310 -1.47 -4.12 -16.69
CA GLY A 310 -1.39 -5.56 -16.40
C GLY A 310 -2.64 -6.32 -16.81
N ALA A 311 -3.83 -5.76 -16.59
CA ALA A 311 -5.09 -6.34 -17.06
C ALA A 311 -5.15 -6.42 -18.59
N ASN A 312 -4.78 -5.34 -19.28
CA ASN A 312 -4.79 -5.27 -20.73
C ASN A 312 -3.81 -6.29 -21.37
N ALA A 313 -2.62 -6.42 -20.81
CA ALA A 313 -1.60 -7.36 -21.30
C ALA A 313 -1.99 -8.84 -21.10
N LEU A 314 -2.74 -9.14 -20.04
CA LEU A 314 -3.03 -10.53 -19.67
C LEU A 314 -4.48 -10.97 -19.96
N LYS A 315 -5.38 -10.06 -20.40
CA LYS A 315 -6.82 -10.35 -20.59
C LYS A 315 -7.10 -11.54 -21.50
N ASP A 316 -6.28 -11.76 -22.53
CA ASP A 316 -6.46 -12.84 -23.50
C ASP A 316 -5.97 -14.21 -22.97
N THR A 317 -5.21 -14.21 -21.87
CA THR A 317 -4.78 -15.44 -21.16
C THR A 317 -5.83 -15.92 -20.16
N LEU A 318 -6.82 -15.09 -19.85
CA LEU A 318 -7.90 -15.38 -18.89
C LEU A 318 -9.14 -15.91 -19.63
N PRO A 319 -10.02 -16.67 -18.96
CA PRO A 319 -11.22 -17.20 -19.57
C PRO A 319 -12.05 -16.10 -20.25
N LYS A 320 -12.51 -16.38 -21.48
CA LYS A 320 -13.33 -15.42 -22.24
C LYS A 320 -14.63 -15.12 -21.49
N GLY A 321 -15.04 -13.86 -21.50
CA GLY A 321 -16.25 -13.40 -20.82
C GLY A 321 -16.12 -13.16 -19.31
N THR A 322 -15.03 -13.58 -18.66
CA THR A 322 -14.81 -13.23 -17.25
C THR A 322 -14.38 -11.76 -17.11
N LYS A 323 -14.96 -11.08 -16.15
CA LYS A 323 -14.62 -9.67 -15.85
C LYS A 323 -13.28 -9.57 -15.15
N ILE A 324 -12.61 -8.43 -15.32
CA ILE A 324 -11.36 -8.07 -14.64
C ILE A 324 -11.60 -6.77 -13.90
N VAL A 325 -11.55 -6.81 -12.59
CA VAL A 325 -11.65 -5.61 -11.73
C VAL A 325 -10.26 -5.10 -11.41
N CYS A 326 -9.91 -3.92 -11.94
CA CYS A 326 -8.67 -3.22 -11.66
C CYS A 326 -8.87 -2.35 -10.42
N LEU A 327 -8.01 -2.52 -9.40
CA LEU A 327 -8.10 -1.74 -8.18
C LEU A 327 -7.45 -0.38 -8.36
N ALA A 328 -8.26 0.69 -8.32
CA ALA A 328 -7.78 2.07 -8.31
C ALA A 328 -7.46 2.48 -6.86
N THR A 329 -6.18 2.55 -6.56
CA THR A 329 -5.67 2.60 -5.20
C THR A 329 -5.41 3.99 -4.65
N ALA A 330 -5.28 5.00 -5.54
CA ALA A 330 -5.08 6.38 -5.14
C ALA A 330 -5.78 7.35 -6.12
N HIS A 331 -6.12 8.54 -5.62
CA HIS A 331 -6.67 9.61 -6.44
C HIS A 331 -5.55 10.27 -7.26
N PRO A 332 -5.75 10.54 -8.57
CA PRO A 332 -4.71 11.12 -9.43
C PRO A 332 -4.21 12.50 -8.96
N ALA A 333 -5.03 13.28 -8.29
CA ALA A 333 -4.64 14.58 -7.73
C ALA A 333 -3.46 14.52 -6.72
N LYS A 334 -3.11 13.34 -6.22
CA LYS A 334 -1.92 13.15 -5.37
C LYS A 334 -0.61 13.15 -6.15
N PHE A 335 -0.67 13.10 -7.49
CA PHE A 335 0.49 12.94 -8.38
C PHE A 335 0.48 13.96 -9.52
N PRO A 336 0.40 15.27 -9.23
CA PRO A 336 0.23 16.32 -10.23
C PRO A 336 1.36 16.36 -11.26
N GLU A 337 2.62 16.21 -10.82
CA GLU A 337 3.78 16.23 -11.70
C GLU A 337 3.79 15.03 -12.66
N ILE A 338 3.38 13.87 -12.16
CA ILE A 338 3.29 12.66 -12.97
C ILE A 338 2.17 12.81 -14.00
N THR A 339 1.02 13.36 -13.60
CA THR A 339 -0.09 13.64 -14.53
C THR A 339 0.36 14.59 -15.64
N ARG A 340 1.06 15.70 -15.30
CA ARG A 340 1.60 16.62 -16.30
C ARG A 340 2.55 15.90 -17.27
N ALA A 341 3.47 15.10 -16.74
CA ALA A 341 4.43 14.36 -17.55
C ALA A 341 3.79 13.26 -18.43
N CYS A 342 2.68 12.66 -17.98
CA CYS A 342 1.97 11.66 -18.78
C CYS A 342 1.16 12.27 -19.93
N LEU A 343 0.57 13.45 -19.70
CA LEU A 343 -0.32 14.12 -20.66
C LEU A 343 0.37 15.24 -21.43
N ASP A 344 1.68 15.42 -21.28
CA ASP A 344 2.48 16.48 -21.90
C ASP A 344 1.91 17.91 -21.63
N LEU A 345 1.48 18.16 -20.40
CA LEU A 345 0.88 19.44 -19.99
C LEU A 345 1.93 20.41 -19.42
N GLU A 346 1.92 21.65 -19.90
CA GLU A 346 2.85 22.69 -19.45
C GLU A 346 2.44 23.30 -18.09
N SER A 347 1.15 23.44 -17.80
CA SER A 347 0.69 24.14 -16.60
C SER A 347 -0.56 23.55 -15.94
N GLU A 348 -1.72 23.66 -16.57
CA GLU A 348 -3.00 23.29 -15.93
C GLU A 348 -3.24 21.78 -15.95
N LEU A 349 -3.75 21.29 -14.81
CA LEU A 349 -4.22 19.90 -14.70
C LEU A 349 -5.70 19.83 -15.09
N PRO A 350 -6.15 18.69 -15.66
CA PRO A 350 -7.57 18.44 -15.84
C PRO A 350 -8.29 18.41 -14.47
N ASP A 351 -9.59 18.63 -14.47
CA ASP A 351 -10.34 18.71 -13.21
C ASP A 351 -10.23 17.46 -12.35
N GLN A 352 -10.15 16.28 -12.97
CA GLN A 352 -9.91 15.02 -12.25
C GLN A 352 -8.50 14.92 -11.63
N GLY A 353 -7.54 15.73 -12.09
CA GLY A 353 -6.20 15.89 -11.49
C GLY A 353 -6.17 16.88 -10.32
N LYS A 354 -7.30 17.41 -9.89
CA LYS A 354 -7.44 18.37 -8.77
C LYS A 354 -8.34 17.79 -7.69
N HIS A 355 -8.12 18.21 -6.44
CA HIS A 355 -9.00 17.83 -5.33
C HIS A 355 -9.01 18.93 -4.26
N ALA A 356 -10.18 19.36 -3.85
CA ALA A 356 -10.36 20.50 -2.94
C ALA A 356 -9.64 20.34 -1.59
N SER A 357 -9.51 19.11 -1.06
CA SER A 357 -8.79 18.87 0.19
C SER A 357 -7.29 19.11 0.06
N LEU A 358 -6.68 18.75 -1.09
CA LEU A 358 -5.25 18.98 -1.37
C LEU A 358 -4.98 20.46 -1.62
N GLU A 359 -5.86 21.13 -2.37
CA GLU A 359 -5.78 22.58 -2.57
C GLU A 359 -5.94 23.36 -1.25
N SER A 360 -6.75 22.86 -0.34
CA SER A 360 -6.86 23.44 1.01
C SER A 360 -5.59 23.20 1.82
N ALA A 361 -5.04 21.99 1.79
CA ALA A 361 -3.80 21.63 2.48
C ALA A 361 -2.61 22.46 1.97
N SER A 362 -2.56 22.82 0.68
CA SER A 362 -1.48 23.66 0.12
C SER A 362 -1.37 25.04 0.73
N LYS A 363 -2.44 25.55 1.35
CA LYS A 363 -2.54 26.88 1.98
C LYS A 363 -2.26 26.88 3.49
N VAL A 364 -2.10 25.70 4.09
CA VAL A 364 -1.89 25.54 5.55
C VAL A 364 -0.41 25.40 5.85
N CYS A 365 0.05 26.00 6.97
CA CYS A 365 1.39 25.78 7.46
C CYS A 365 1.62 24.31 7.84
N GLN A 366 2.77 23.80 7.49
CA GLN A 366 3.15 22.43 7.81
C GLN A 366 3.69 22.33 9.26
N HIS A 367 3.29 21.26 9.94
CA HIS A 367 3.80 20.88 11.24
C HIS A 367 4.53 19.55 11.11
N LEU A 368 5.85 19.57 11.16
CA LEU A 368 6.67 18.36 11.02
C LEU A 368 7.96 18.50 11.81
N ARG A 369 8.57 17.37 12.12
CA ARG A 369 9.95 17.28 12.59
C ARG A 369 10.83 16.81 11.45
N LEU A 370 12.09 17.24 11.44
CA LEU A 370 13.10 16.82 10.48
C LEU A 370 14.21 16.09 11.21
N CYS A 371 14.70 15.02 10.62
CA CYS A 371 15.76 14.20 11.19
C CYS A 371 16.57 13.51 10.09
N ASP A 372 17.87 13.33 10.30
CA ASP A 372 18.67 12.41 9.48
C ASP A 372 18.44 10.96 9.90
N LEU A 373 18.53 10.04 8.94
CA LEU A 373 18.34 8.61 9.18
C LEU A 373 19.23 8.06 10.30
N GLU A 374 20.49 8.49 10.36
CA GLU A 374 21.45 8.04 11.38
C GLU A 374 21.04 8.41 12.82
N ASN A 375 20.25 9.47 12.99
CA ASN A 375 19.79 9.98 14.29
C ASN A 375 18.34 9.61 14.60
N LEU A 376 17.63 8.99 13.63
CA LEU A 376 16.18 8.78 13.71
C LEU A 376 15.75 7.97 14.93
N GLU A 377 16.44 6.87 15.23
CA GLU A 377 16.11 6.00 16.38
C GLU A 377 16.12 6.79 17.69
N PHE A 378 17.20 7.53 17.93
CA PHE A 378 17.37 8.34 19.14
C PHE A 378 16.33 9.47 19.20
N ALA A 379 16.19 10.25 18.14
CA ALA A 379 15.28 11.40 18.08
C ALA A 379 13.81 10.98 18.25
N LEU A 380 13.43 9.83 17.69
CA LEU A 380 12.07 9.28 17.81
C LEU A 380 11.79 8.84 19.25
N VAL A 381 12.68 8.07 19.87
CA VAL A 381 12.53 7.61 21.26
C VAL A 381 12.48 8.79 22.23
N GLU A 382 13.34 9.80 22.06
CA GLU A 382 13.33 11.02 22.86
C GLU A 382 12.00 11.76 22.74
N ALA A 383 11.54 12.00 21.51
CA ALA A 383 10.30 12.72 21.23
C ALA A 383 9.07 12.00 21.84
N MET A 384 8.98 10.68 21.67
CA MET A 384 7.90 9.87 22.22
C MET A 384 7.94 9.83 23.77
N THR A 385 9.14 9.78 24.37
CA THR A 385 9.32 9.80 25.83
C THR A 385 8.86 11.14 26.42
N ILE A 386 9.24 12.25 25.80
CA ILE A 386 8.79 13.58 26.23
C ILE A 386 7.27 13.69 26.13
N HIS A 387 6.69 13.26 25.02
CA HIS A 387 5.24 13.29 24.80
C HIS A 387 4.49 12.43 25.82
N SER A 388 4.92 11.19 26.06
CA SER A 388 4.34 10.29 27.06
C SER A 388 4.38 10.86 28.48
N ASN A 389 5.42 11.61 28.85
CA ASN A 389 5.51 12.27 30.15
C ASN A 389 4.53 13.44 30.29
N VAL A 390 4.26 14.15 29.18
CA VAL A 390 3.26 15.25 29.17
C VAL A 390 1.84 14.69 29.36
N LEU A 391 1.54 13.54 28.78
CA LEU A 391 0.21 12.88 28.93
C LEU A 391 -0.05 12.33 30.34
N LYS A 392 1.00 12.04 31.12
CA LYS A 392 0.89 11.52 32.50
C LYS A 392 0.74 12.59 33.57
N ASN A 393 1.02 13.84 33.23
CA ASN A 393 0.89 15.02 34.12
C ASN A 393 -0.38 15.82 33.79
#